data_90cbc411c92d5996b5682a115f795092
#
_entry.id   90cbc411c92d5996b5682a115f795092
#
_cell.length_a   1.000
_cell.length_b   1.000
_cell.length_c   1.000
_cell.angle_alpha   90.00
_cell.angle_beta   90.00
_cell.angle_gamma   90.00
#
_symmetry.space_group_name_H-M   'P 1'
#
loop_
_entity.id
_entity.type
_entity.pdbx_description
1 polymer ?
#
loop_
_entity_poly.entity_id
_entity_poly.type
_entity_poly.pdbx_seq_one_letter_code
_entity_poly.pdbx_strand_id
1 'polypeptide(L)'
;MEQLQTALNEHGASLSVDGKFGRLTHGAVKDFQRSHDLKIDGVVGPQTRGALNGGGASIPTGGTSAPAPAHSATNSQQAIVDAARSQIGASYSWGTSKPGVSFDCSGLTSYAYAQAGIDLPRTSSQQVAAGTTISKSEAQPGDLVVWPGHLGIYAGGDTVIDAGRTPGAVTERTIWGSPTFVTFR
;
A
#
# COMPACT_ATOMS: atom_id res chain seq x y z
N MET A 1 16.34 3.81 2.83
CA MET A 1 16.49 2.59 3.64
C MET A 1 17.53 2.76 4.73
N GLU A 2 18.68 3.34 4.44
CA GLU A 2 19.73 3.62 5.44
C GLU A 2 19.21 4.42 6.63
N GLN A 3 18.43 5.48 6.40
CA GLN A 3 17.81 6.28 7.46
C GLN A 3 16.92 5.46 8.41
N LEU A 4 16.22 4.46 7.89
CA LEU A 4 15.43 3.57 8.71
C LEU A 4 16.31 2.68 9.61
N GLN A 5 17.37 2.12 9.05
CA GLN A 5 18.30 1.28 9.80
C GLN A 5 19.04 2.10 10.86
N THR A 6 19.42 3.33 10.54
CA THR A 6 20.01 4.28 11.48
C THR A 6 19.05 4.59 12.62
N ALA A 7 17.79 4.94 12.32
CA ALA A 7 16.79 5.23 13.34
C ALA A 7 16.49 4.00 14.24
N LEU A 8 16.41 2.80 13.66
CA LEU A 8 16.24 1.58 14.45
C LEU A 8 17.45 1.32 15.38
N ASN A 9 18.67 1.63 14.93
CA ASN A 9 19.87 1.51 15.74
C ASN A 9 19.89 2.51 16.90
N GLU A 10 19.37 3.73 16.70
CA GLU A 10 19.20 4.72 17.78
C GLU A 10 18.21 4.24 18.84
N HIS A 11 17.27 3.36 18.48
CA HIS A 11 16.33 2.70 19.38
C HIS A 11 16.80 1.32 19.86
N GLY A 12 18.10 1.02 19.76
CA GLY A 12 18.73 -0.17 20.35
C GLY A 12 18.83 -1.38 19.43
N ALA A 13 18.51 -1.26 18.14
CA ALA A 13 18.82 -2.30 17.17
C ALA A 13 20.33 -2.27 16.83
N SER A 14 20.88 -3.43 16.47
CA SER A 14 22.27 -3.55 16.02
C SER A 14 22.29 -4.00 14.55
N LEU A 15 21.88 -3.10 13.65
CA LEU A 15 21.79 -3.38 12.22
C LEU A 15 22.99 -2.79 11.46
N SER A 16 23.46 -3.50 10.47
CA SER A 16 24.33 -2.89 9.44
C SER A 16 23.50 -1.95 8.58
N VAL A 17 23.95 -0.71 8.44
CA VAL A 17 23.30 0.31 7.60
C VAL A 17 23.73 0.07 6.15
N ASP A 18 23.13 -0.91 5.49
CA ASP A 18 23.46 -1.37 4.13
C ASP A 18 22.38 -0.97 3.10
N GLY A 19 21.36 -0.24 3.54
CA GLY A 19 20.24 0.17 2.70
C GLY A 19 19.31 -0.96 2.26
N LYS A 20 19.49 -2.19 2.78
CA LYS A 20 18.71 -3.36 2.41
C LYS A 20 17.72 -3.74 3.51
N PHE A 21 16.47 -4.00 3.14
CA PHE A 21 15.45 -4.51 4.05
C PHE A 21 15.54 -6.04 4.14
N GLY A 22 16.47 -6.52 4.96
CA GLY A 22 16.68 -7.95 5.20
C GLY A 22 15.91 -8.47 6.42
N ARG A 23 16.11 -9.76 6.72
CA ARG A 23 15.51 -10.42 7.89
C ARG A 23 15.82 -9.73 9.21
N LEU A 24 17.02 -9.20 9.34
CA LEU A 24 17.47 -8.50 10.56
C LEU A 24 16.72 -7.16 10.70
N THR A 25 16.59 -6.39 9.62
CA THR A 25 15.83 -5.14 9.61
C THR A 25 14.35 -5.39 9.91
N HIS A 26 13.76 -6.43 9.31
CA HIS A 26 12.37 -6.81 9.59
C HIS A 26 12.17 -7.24 11.05
N GLY A 27 13.12 -7.98 11.62
CA GLY A 27 13.13 -8.34 13.06
C GLY A 27 13.17 -7.11 13.94
N ALA A 28 14.11 -6.20 13.68
CA ALA A 28 14.26 -4.96 14.43
C ALA A 28 13.04 -4.05 14.35
N VAL A 29 12.36 -3.99 13.21
CA VAL A 29 11.07 -3.27 13.07
C VAL A 29 10.02 -3.87 13.98
N LYS A 30 9.89 -5.20 14.04
CA LYS A 30 8.93 -5.86 14.93
C LYS A 30 9.25 -5.66 16.42
N ASP A 31 10.53 -5.70 16.79
CA ASP A 31 10.95 -5.46 18.16
C ASP A 31 10.70 -4.00 18.57
N PHE A 32 10.96 -3.05 17.67
CA PHE A 32 10.62 -1.65 17.84
C PHE A 32 9.11 -1.45 17.99
N GLN A 33 8.30 -2.06 17.10
CA GLN A 33 6.83 -2.00 17.19
C GLN A 33 6.31 -2.56 18.51
N ARG A 34 6.91 -3.66 19.01
CA ARG A 34 6.56 -4.24 20.31
C ARG A 34 6.89 -3.32 21.48
N SER A 35 8.05 -2.68 21.45
CA SER A 35 8.49 -1.79 22.54
C SER A 35 7.74 -0.46 22.60
N HIS A 36 7.03 -0.10 21.52
CA HIS A 36 6.26 1.14 21.40
C HIS A 36 4.74 0.89 21.31
N ASP A 37 4.27 -0.31 21.67
CA ASP A 37 2.86 -0.72 21.60
C ASP A 37 2.20 -0.47 20.23
N LEU A 38 2.97 -0.59 19.15
CA LEU A 38 2.51 -0.49 17.79
C LEU A 38 2.05 -1.85 17.24
N LYS A 39 1.29 -1.85 16.16
CA LYS A 39 0.93 -3.09 15.47
C LYS A 39 2.19 -3.81 15.00
N ILE A 40 2.42 -5.02 15.51
CA ILE A 40 3.63 -5.84 15.26
C ILE A 40 3.46 -6.60 13.94
N ASP A 41 3.51 -5.90 12.83
CA ASP A 41 3.40 -6.48 11.48
C ASP A 41 4.76 -6.53 10.73
N GLY A 42 5.79 -5.89 11.28
CA GLY A 42 7.10 -5.80 10.65
C GLY A 42 7.14 -4.82 9.47
N VAL A 43 6.09 -4.01 9.31
CA VAL A 43 5.97 -3.01 8.23
C VAL A 43 6.25 -1.62 8.80
N VAL A 44 7.06 -0.84 8.12
CA VAL A 44 7.37 0.54 8.51
C VAL A 44 6.28 1.47 7.99
N GLY A 45 5.11 1.38 8.60
CA GLY A 45 3.98 2.26 8.33
C GLY A 45 4.14 3.67 8.93
N PRO A 46 3.14 4.57 8.73
CA PRO A 46 3.17 5.93 9.25
C PRO A 46 3.35 6.00 10.77
N GLN A 47 2.75 5.08 11.51
CA GLN A 47 2.86 4.99 12.97
C GLN A 47 4.29 4.63 13.39
N THR A 48 4.88 3.63 12.74
CA THR A 48 6.26 3.22 13.00
C THR A 48 7.25 4.33 12.63
N ARG A 49 7.02 5.04 11.52
CA ARG A 49 7.84 6.20 11.14
C ARG A 49 7.71 7.36 12.10
N GLY A 50 6.50 7.65 12.56
CA GLY A 50 6.25 8.70 13.54
C GLY A 50 7.00 8.43 14.86
N ALA A 51 6.94 7.20 15.34
CA ALA A 51 7.65 6.77 16.55
C ALA A 51 9.17 6.80 16.37
N LEU A 52 9.69 6.39 15.19
CA LEU A 52 11.13 6.42 14.87
C LEU A 52 11.70 7.84 14.77
N ASN A 53 10.91 8.83 14.38
CA ASN A 53 11.35 10.23 14.22
C ASN A 53 11.23 11.06 15.53
N GLY A 54 11.10 10.40 16.69
CA GLY A 54 11.12 11.08 17.98
C GLY A 54 9.86 11.90 18.29
N GLY A 55 8.76 11.63 17.60
CA GLY A 55 7.44 12.18 17.92
C GLY A 55 6.80 11.43 19.06
N GLY A 56 7.16 11.77 20.31
CA GLY A 56 6.40 11.37 21.48
C GLY A 56 5.00 11.99 21.40
N ALA A 57 4.00 11.22 21.00
CA ALA A 57 2.61 11.58 21.17
C ALA A 57 1.97 10.56 22.10
N SER A 58 1.78 10.99 23.33
CA SER A 58 0.95 10.34 24.34
C SER A 58 -0.43 10.02 23.75
N ILE A 59 -0.88 8.79 23.98
CA ILE A 59 -2.22 8.33 23.68
C ILE A 59 -3.19 9.05 24.63
N PRO A 60 -4.24 9.74 24.17
CA PRO A 60 -5.43 9.95 24.98
C PRO A 60 -6.40 8.79 24.72
N THR A 61 -6.58 7.98 25.73
CA THR A 61 -7.73 7.08 25.88
C THR A 61 -9.00 7.94 26.04
N GLY A 62 -10.01 7.71 25.23
CA GLY A 62 -11.33 8.27 25.49
C GLY A 62 -12.08 8.71 24.24
N GLY A 63 -13.15 7.97 23.94
CA GLY A 63 -13.99 8.13 22.77
C GLY A 63 -14.63 9.50 22.63
N THR A 64 -14.93 9.83 21.43
CA THR A 64 -16.22 10.34 20.94
C THR A 64 -16.08 10.70 19.45
N SER A 65 -17.06 10.29 18.68
CA SER A 65 -17.21 10.58 17.26
C SER A 65 -17.15 12.09 16.97
N ALA A 66 -16.23 12.48 16.07
CA ALA A 66 -16.35 13.74 15.35
C ALA A 66 -15.77 13.55 13.93
N PRO A 67 -16.34 14.18 12.89
CA PRO A 67 -16.01 13.91 11.50
C PRO A 67 -14.57 14.31 11.18
N ALA A 68 -13.84 13.39 10.52
CA ALA A 68 -12.47 13.61 10.10
C ALA A 68 -12.36 14.75 9.08
N PRO A 69 -11.36 15.63 9.21
CA PRO A 69 -11.10 16.65 8.19
C PRO A 69 -10.55 15.99 6.91
N ALA A 70 -10.88 16.58 5.76
CA ALA A 70 -10.64 16.12 4.40
C ALA A 70 -9.16 15.85 4.00
N HIS A 71 -8.22 15.91 4.92
CA HIS A 71 -6.80 15.65 4.65
C HIS A 71 -6.38 14.17 4.78
N SER A 72 -7.23 13.31 5.37
CA SER A 72 -6.91 11.88 5.54
C SER A 72 -7.06 11.07 4.24
N ALA A 73 -7.95 11.47 3.34
CA ALA A 73 -8.19 10.75 2.10
C ALA A 73 -7.00 10.79 1.13
N THR A 74 -6.35 11.95 1.00
CA THR A 74 -5.19 12.12 0.09
C THR A 74 -3.98 11.29 0.54
N ASN A 75 -3.77 11.17 1.86
CA ASN A 75 -2.69 10.35 2.39
C ASN A 75 -2.93 8.85 2.18
N SER A 76 -4.17 8.39 2.32
CA SER A 76 -4.53 6.99 2.07
C SER A 76 -4.41 6.61 0.60
N GLN A 77 -4.83 7.49 -0.31
CA GLN A 77 -4.72 7.26 -1.74
C GLN A 77 -3.26 7.23 -2.22
N GLN A 78 -2.43 8.14 -1.72
CA GLN A 78 -1.00 8.12 -2.01
C GLN A 78 -0.34 6.84 -1.47
N ALA A 79 -0.73 6.39 -0.28
CA ALA A 79 -0.24 5.14 0.29
C ALA A 79 -0.58 3.91 -0.57
N ILE A 80 -1.77 3.88 -1.20
CA ILE A 80 -2.17 2.83 -2.14
C ILE A 80 -1.24 2.82 -3.37
N VAL A 81 -0.99 3.97 -3.98
CA VAL A 81 -0.12 4.10 -5.15
C VAL A 81 1.32 3.70 -4.81
N ASP A 82 1.84 4.19 -3.69
CA ASP A 82 3.21 3.90 -3.25
C ASP A 82 3.40 2.42 -2.91
N ALA A 83 2.40 1.80 -2.29
CA ALA A 83 2.41 0.37 -2.02
C ALA A 83 2.44 -0.46 -3.31
N ALA A 84 1.63 -0.09 -4.31
CA ALA A 84 1.65 -0.75 -5.61
C ALA A 84 2.99 -0.55 -6.33
N ARG A 85 3.54 0.66 -6.33
CA ARG A 85 4.86 0.97 -6.91
C ARG A 85 5.99 0.18 -6.27
N SER A 86 5.92 -0.06 -4.97
CA SER A 86 6.93 -0.86 -4.27
C SER A 86 6.99 -2.32 -4.75
N GLN A 87 5.97 -2.79 -5.46
CA GLN A 87 5.86 -4.15 -5.99
C GLN A 87 6.23 -4.25 -7.48
N ILE A 88 6.59 -3.15 -8.14
CA ILE A 88 7.03 -3.19 -9.55
C ILE A 88 8.19 -4.17 -9.71
N GLY A 89 8.07 -5.06 -10.71
CA GLY A 89 9.01 -6.14 -10.96
C GLY A 89 8.65 -7.48 -10.29
N ALA A 90 7.70 -7.52 -9.35
CA ALA A 90 7.17 -8.78 -8.84
C ALA A 90 6.47 -9.56 -9.96
N SER A 91 6.64 -10.89 -10.00
CA SER A 91 6.11 -11.72 -11.07
C SER A 91 4.58 -11.77 -11.06
N TYR A 92 3.98 -11.88 -12.25
CA TYR A 92 2.57 -12.23 -12.35
C TYR A 92 2.37 -13.72 -12.08
N SER A 93 1.45 -14.05 -11.19
CA SER A 93 1.02 -15.44 -10.95
C SER A 93 -0.45 -15.44 -10.54
N TRP A 94 -1.25 -16.22 -11.27
CA TRP A 94 -2.68 -16.33 -11.02
C TRP A 94 -2.98 -16.80 -9.59
N GLY A 95 -3.92 -16.14 -8.94
CA GLY A 95 -4.36 -16.52 -7.58
C GLY A 95 -3.41 -16.13 -6.46
N THR A 96 -2.37 -15.33 -6.73
CA THR A 96 -1.36 -14.96 -5.72
C THR A 96 -1.47 -13.51 -5.28
N SER A 97 -1.07 -13.29 -4.01
CA SER A 97 -0.88 -11.97 -3.41
C SER A 97 0.27 -12.09 -2.41
N LYS A 98 1.50 -12.20 -2.94
CA LYS A 98 2.72 -12.39 -2.15
C LYS A 98 3.66 -11.20 -2.34
N PRO A 99 3.74 -10.27 -1.37
CA PRO A 99 4.59 -9.10 -1.45
C PRO A 99 6.05 -9.44 -1.77
N GLY A 100 6.63 -8.73 -2.75
CA GLY A 100 8.00 -8.93 -3.20
C GLY A 100 8.23 -10.20 -4.03
N VAL A 101 7.21 -10.99 -4.29
CA VAL A 101 7.33 -12.28 -5.01
C VAL A 101 6.41 -12.32 -6.23
N SER A 102 5.10 -12.33 -6.02
CA SER A 102 4.15 -12.47 -7.12
C SER A 102 2.74 -12.01 -6.78
N PHE A 103 2.05 -11.48 -7.79
CA PHE A 103 0.68 -11.03 -7.70
C PHE A 103 -0.14 -11.43 -8.93
N ASP A 104 -1.45 -11.61 -8.76
CA ASP A 104 -2.41 -11.39 -9.82
C ASP A 104 -2.98 -9.95 -9.73
N CYS A 105 -3.80 -9.55 -10.67
CA CYS A 105 -4.33 -8.19 -10.73
C CYS A 105 -5.08 -7.78 -9.45
N SER A 106 -6.01 -8.61 -8.96
CA SER A 106 -6.79 -8.36 -7.75
C SER A 106 -5.97 -8.58 -6.47
N GLY A 107 -4.94 -9.41 -6.50
CA GLY A 107 -4.00 -9.59 -5.39
C GLY A 107 -3.15 -8.35 -5.15
N LEU A 108 -2.68 -7.70 -6.22
CA LEU A 108 -1.95 -6.44 -6.11
C LEU A 108 -2.82 -5.32 -5.53
N THR A 109 -4.05 -5.17 -6.02
CA THR A 109 -4.97 -4.15 -5.51
C THR A 109 -5.36 -4.41 -4.06
N SER A 110 -5.71 -5.66 -3.68
CA SER A 110 -5.97 -6.00 -2.28
C SER A 110 -4.78 -5.68 -1.37
N TYR A 111 -3.57 -6.01 -1.81
CA TYR A 111 -2.35 -5.70 -1.06
C TYR A 111 -2.17 -4.19 -0.87
N ALA A 112 -2.29 -3.42 -1.95
CA ALA A 112 -2.06 -1.98 -1.91
C ALA A 112 -3.09 -1.24 -1.04
N TYR A 113 -4.37 -1.60 -1.16
CA TYR A 113 -5.44 -1.03 -0.35
C TYR A 113 -5.33 -1.41 1.13
N ALA A 114 -4.89 -2.62 1.45
CA ALA A 114 -4.63 -3.02 2.83
C ALA A 114 -3.54 -2.17 3.50
N GLN A 115 -2.57 -1.64 2.75
CA GLN A 115 -1.57 -0.69 3.27
C GLN A 115 -2.19 0.66 3.67
N ALA A 116 -3.33 1.00 3.10
CA ALA A 116 -4.12 2.19 3.47
C ALA A 116 -5.23 1.89 4.49
N GLY A 117 -5.29 0.65 5.00
CA GLY A 117 -6.30 0.20 5.96
C GLY A 117 -7.66 -0.13 5.36
N ILE A 118 -7.72 -0.36 4.05
CA ILE A 118 -8.94 -0.71 3.31
C ILE A 118 -8.85 -2.18 2.87
N ASP A 119 -9.75 -3.02 3.36
CA ASP A 119 -9.81 -4.42 2.98
C ASP A 119 -10.68 -4.61 1.73
N LEU A 120 -10.06 -5.00 0.63
CA LEU A 120 -10.76 -5.36 -0.59
C LEU A 120 -11.05 -6.86 -0.68
N PRO A 121 -12.19 -7.25 -1.28
CA PRO A 121 -12.47 -8.64 -1.61
C PRO A 121 -11.36 -9.27 -2.48
N ARG A 122 -11.23 -10.60 -2.44
CA ARG A 122 -10.10 -11.26 -3.13
C ARG A 122 -10.19 -11.22 -4.65
N THR A 123 -11.37 -11.22 -5.24
CA THR A 123 -11.54 -11.31 -6.69
C THR A 123 -11.84 -9.96 -7.34
N SER A 124 -11.37 -9.78 -8.57
CA SER A 124 -11.59 -8.54 -9.33
C SER A 124 -13.07 -8.17 -9.48
N SER A 125 -13.94 -9.15 -9.75
CA SER A 125 -15.38 -8.91 -9.87
C SER A 125 -16.02 -8.42 -8.57
N GLN A 126 -15.60 -8.98 -7.44
CA GLN A 126 -16.08 -8.55 -6.11
C GLN A 126 -15.56 -7.17 -5.74
N GLN A 127 -14.31 -6.84 -6.11
CA GLN A 127 -13.75 -5.52 -5.88
C GLN A 127 -14.53 -4.45 -6.66
N VAL A 128 -14.80 -4.70 -7.93
CA VAL A 128 -15.62 -3.80 -8.75
C VAL A 128 -17.02 -3.61 -8.19
N ALA A 129 -17.65 -4.71 -7.72
CA ALA A 129 -18.98 -4.66 -7.14
C ALA A 129 -19.05 -3.95 -5.77
N ALA A 130 -17.94 -3.93 -5.03
CA ALA A 130 -17.86 -3.30 -3.71
C ALA A 130 -17.56 -1.80 -3.77
N GLY A 131 -17.02 -1.31 -4.87
CA GLY A 131 -16.71 0.10 -5.06
C GLY A 131 -17.80 0.85 -5.84
N THR A 132 -17.62 2.15 -5.97
CA THR A 132 -18.51 3.03 -6.75
C THR A 132 -17.88 3.37 -8.09
N THR A 133 -18.61 3.14 -9.18
CA THR A 133 -18.17 3.53 -10.53
C THR A 133 -18.19 5.05 -10.67
N ILE A 134 -17.10 5.60 -11.20
CA ILE A 134 -16.91 7.03 -11.44
C ILE A 134 -16.40 7.27 -12.87
N SER A 135 -16.47 8.54 -13.31
CA SER A 135 -15.86 8.96 -14.58
C SER A 135 -14.34 9.11 -14.45
N LYS A 136 -13.63 9.08 -15.59
CA LYS A 136 -12.17 9.34 -15.60
C LYS A 136 -11.82 10.72 -15.05
N SER A 137 -12.68 11.71 -15.25
CA SER A 137 -12.48 13.08 -14.74
C SER A 137 -12.58 13.20 -13.23
N GLU A 138 -13.26 12.26 -12.58
CA GLU A 138 -13.41 12.19 -11.11
C GLU A 138 -12.38 11.26 -10.48
N ALA A 139 -11.69 10.46 -11.29
CA ALA A 139 -10.69 9.51 -10.81
C ALA A 139 -9.48 10.22 -10.21
N GLN A 140 -9.04 9.72 -9.06
CA GLN A 140 -7.86 10.21 -8.35
C GLN A 140 -6.84 9.08 -8.20
N PRO A 141 -5.54 9.39 -8.09
CA PRO A 141 -4.54 8.38 -7.79
C PRO A 141 -4.97 7.52 -6.60
N GLY A 142 -4.84 6.20 -6.74
CA GLY A 142 -5.33 5.24 -5.75
C GLY A 142 -6.68 4.60 -6.09
N ASP A 143 -7.48 5.17 -7.00
CA ASP A 143 -8.69 4.52 -7.49
C ASP A 143 -8.37 3.32 -8.40
N LEU A 144 -9.33 2.45 -8.65
CA LEU A 144 -9.15 1.32 -9.56
C LEU A 144 -9.42 1.72 -11.03
N VAL A 145 -8.60 1.20 -11.92
CA VAL A 145 -8.83 1.18 -13.37
C VAL A 145 -9.26 -0.23 -13.74
N VAL A 146 -10.40 -0.39 -14.40
CA VAL A 146 -11.08 -1.67 -14.58
C VAL A 146 -11.35 -1.93 -16.07
N TRP A 147 -10.94 -3.11 -16.52
CA TRP A 147 -11.29 -3.69 -17.82
C TRP A 147 -12.03 -5.01 -17.63
N PRO A 148 -12.70 -5.55 -18.64
CA PRO A 148 -13.27 -6.89 -18.56
C PRO A 148 -12.21 -7.94 -18.18
N GLY A 149 -12.35 -8.53 -16.99
CA GLY A 149 -11.43 -9.56 -16.48
C GLY A 149 -10.06 -9.07 -15.99
N HIS A 150 -9.85 -7.75 -15.90
CA HIS A 150 -8.59 -7.17 -15.43
C HIS A 150 -8.81 -5.86 -14.67
N LEU A 151 -7.89 -5.56 -13.76
CA LEU A 151 -7.89 -4.27 -13.06
C LEU A 151 -6.48 -3.89 -12.59
N GLY A 152 -6.31 -2.61 -12.30
CA GLY A 152 -5.08 -2.04 -11.75
C GLY A 152 -5.38 -0.81 -10.90
N ILE A 153 -4.34 -0.18 -10.39
CA ILE A 153 -4.42 1.03 -9.55
C ILE A 153 -4.10 2.24 -10.41
N TYR A 154 -4.98 3.22 -10.42
CA TYR A 154 -4.76 4.50 -11.08
C TYR A 154 -3.62 5.27 -10.39
N ALA A 155 -2.59 5.60 -11.13
CA ALA A 155 -1.43 6.32 -10.60
C ALA A 155 -1.45 7.83 -10.91
N GLY A 156 -2.49 8.29 -11.60
CA GLY A 156 -2.66 9.67 -12.06
C GLY A 156 -2.31 9.87 -13.54
N GLY A 157 -2.80 10.96 -14.14
CA GLY A 157 -2.62 11.25 -15.57
C GLY A 157 -3.23 10.16 -16.45
N ASP A 158 -2.43 9.49 -17.23
CA ASP A 158 -2.81 8.34 -18.05
C ASP A 158 -2.07 7.07 -17.63
N THR A 159 -1.77 6.92 -16.34
CA THR A 159 -0.91 5.85 -15.83
C THR A 159 -1.65 4.91 -14.89
N VAL A 160 -1.39 3.61 -15.04
CA VAL A 160 -1.90 2.53 -14.19
C VAL A 160 -0.77 1.63 -13.72
N ILE A 161 -0.88 1.14 -12.49
CA ILE A 161 -0.01 0.10 -11.95
C ILE A 161 -0.83 -1.19 -11.88
N ASP A 162 -0.41 -2.21 -12.60
CA ASP A 162 -1.13 -3.47 -12.66
C ASP A 162 -0.21 -4.69 -12.66
N ALA A 163 -0.74 -5.83 -12.22
CA ALA A 163 -0.12 -7.13 -12.38
C ALA A 163 -0.76 -7.84 -13.57
N GLY A 164 -0.06 -7.91 -14.69
CA GLY A 164 -0.57 -8.45 -15.95
C GLY A 164 0.20 -9.65 -16.46
N ARG A 165 -0.48 -10.53 -17.22
CA ARG A 165 0.14 -11.68 -17.90
C ARG A 165 1.20 -11.24 -18.92
N THR A 166 1.04 -10.08 -19.49
CA THR A 166 1.99 -9.43 -20.39
C THR A 166 2.32 -8.05 -19.81
N PRO A 167 3.55 -7.82 -19.37
CA PRO A 167 4.78 -8.60 -19.55
C PRO A 167 5.02 -9.75 -18.55
N GLY A 168 4.07 -10.15 -17.72
CA GLY A 168 4.22 -11.21 -16.74
C GLY A 168 4.73 -10.73 -15.39
N ALA A 169 4.52 -9.46 -15.09
CA ALA A 169 4.99 -8.81 -13.87
C ALA A 169 4.08 -7.64 -13.46
N VAL A 170 4.32 -7.11 -12.28
CA VAL A 170 3.79 -5.81 -11.85
C VAL A 170 4.54 -4.70 -12.59
N THR A 171 3.80 -3.85 -13.29
CA THR A 171 4.35 -2.73 -14.06
C THR A 171 3.53 -1.47 -13.90
N GLU A 172 4.18 -0.32 -14.07
CA GLU A 172 3.52 0.97 -14.26
C GLU A 172 3.56 1.30 -15.76
N ARG A 173 2.38 1.56 -16.35
CA ARG A 173 2.25 1.78 -17.80
C ARG A 173 1.07 2.67 -18.13
N THR A 174 1.04 3.13 -19.40
CA THR A 174 -0.06 3.95 -19.88
C THR A 174 -1.37 3.15 -19.94
N ILE A 175 -2.47 3.76 -19.51
CA ILE A 175 -3.82 3.21 -19.60
C ILE A 175 -4.17 3.00 -21.08
N TRP A 176 -4.76 1.86 -21.40
CA TRP A 176 -5.14 1.48 -22.77
C TRP A 176 -6.64 1.24 -22.89
N GLY A 177 -7.16 1.32 -24.10
CA GLY A 177 -8.57 1.04 -24.39
C GLY A 177 -9.52 2.03 -23.72
N SER A 178 -10.68 1.53 -23.29
CA SER A 178 -11.73 2.32 -22.62
C SER A 178 -12.08 1.66 -21.29
N PRO A 179 -11.27 1.84 -20.25
CA PRO A 179 -11.56 1.28 -18.94
C PRO A 179 -12.64 2.07 -18.21
N THR A 180 -13.22 1.43 -17.21
CA THR A 180 -14.07 2.05 -16.18
C THR A 180 -13.21 2.38 -14.96
N PHE A 181 -13.59 3.40 -14.20
CA PHE A 181 -12.93 3.74 -12.94
C PHE A 181 -13.85 3.42 -11.77
N VAL A 182 -13.25 2.94 -10.67
CA VAL A 182 -13.98 2.57 -9.45
C VAL A 182 -13.26 3.14 -8.24
N THR A 183 -14.02 3.78 -7.36
CA THR A 183 -13.50 4.38 -6.13
C THR A 183 -14.05 3.70 -4.88
N PHE A 184 -13.27 3.80 -3.78
CA PHE A 184 -13.61 3.37 -2.43
C PHE A 184 -13.56 4.54 -1.43
N ARG A 185 -13.65 5.76 -1.95
CA ARG A 185 -13.73 7.01 -1.15
C ARG A 185 -15.16 7.27 -0.73
#